data_eb63e186c96a77f1ad6af89baf67889e
#
_entry.id   eb63e186c96a77f1ad6af89baf67889e
#
_cell.length_a   1.000
_cell.length_b   1.000
_cell.length_c   1.000
_cell.angle_alpha   90.00
_cell.angle_beta   90.00
_cell.angle_gamma   90.00
#
_symmetry.space_group_name_H-M   'P 1'
#
loop_
_entity.id
_entity.type
_entity.pdbx_description
1 polymer ?
#
loop_
_entity_poly.entity_id
_entity_poly.type
_entity_poly.pdbx_seq_one_letter_code
_entity_poly.pdbx_strand_id
1 'polypeptide(L)'
;KHKLIILLAGRPYHSDPLIQHKVSDMIAAMGVYVITDDIVRQQEISLEKTHYLSQWAFTNRILKATKWAAMQEGDIQYMQMTSFGCGPDAFLIDEVRNLLKRYGKNLTLLKIDDVNNIGSIKLRVRSLVESLNFSLKHSHAKDPEPFVSTAPFTKKDKKKKILAPFFTP
;
A
#
# COMPACT_ATOMS: atom_id res chain seq x y z
N LYS A 1 -25.62 -2.49 6.40
CA LYS A 1 -24.43 -2.32 7.25
C LYS A 1 -23.22 -2.48 6.33
N HIS A 2 -22.53 -1.40 6.07
CA HIS A 2 -21.26 -1.46 5.37
C HIS A 2 -20.26 -2.25 6.22
N LYS A 3 -19.60 -3.23 5.61
CA LYS A 3 -18.61 -4.05 6.31
C LYS A 3 -17.24 -3.67 5.76
N LEU A 4 -16.37 -3.22 6.64
CA LEU A 4 -14.99 -2.92 6.30
C LEU A 4 -14.30 -4.17 5.72
N ILE A 5 -13.65 -3.99 4.59
CA ILE A 5 -12.81 -4.99 3.95
C ILE A 5 -11.38 -4.44 3.93
N ILE A 6 -10.41 -5.21 4.40
CA ILE A 6 -9.01 -4.84 4.32
C ILE A 6 -8.33 -5.72 3.27
N LEU A 7 -7.76 -5.07 2.25
CA LEU A 7 -6.81 -5.72 1.36
C LEU A 7 -5.43 -5.68 2.01
N LEU A 8 -4.96 -6.85 2.43
CA LEU A 8 -3.67 -7.02 3.07
C LEU A 8 -2.63 -7.38 2.01
N ALA A 9 -1.71 -6.48 1.74
CA ALA A 9 -0.67 -6.64 0.75
C ALA A 9 0.72 -6.70 1.38
N GLY A 10 1.64 -7.38 0.72
CA GLY A 10 3.01 -7.48 1.17
C GLY A 10 3.82 -8.46 0.34
N ARG A 11 5.04 -8.72 0.78
CA ARG A 11 5.85 -9.78 0.18
C ARG A 11 5.27 -11.14 0.55
N PRO A 12 5.57 -12.23 -0.19
CA PRO A 12 4.99 -13.56 0.06
C PRO A 12 5.13 -14.04 1.50
N TYR A 13 6.25 -13.75 2.14
CA TYR A 13 6.47 -14.11 3.54
C TYR A 13 5.59 -13.31 4.52
N HIS A 14 5.09 -12.12 4.14
CA HIS A 14 4.11 -11.39 4.92
C HIS A 14 2.70 -11.98 4.81
N SER A 15 2.41 -12.71 3.74
CA SER A 15 1.13 -13.38 3.54
C SER A 15 1.05 -14.75 4.22
N ASP A 16 2.18 -15.33 4.60
CA ASP A 16 2.23 -16.62 5.31
C ASP A 16 1.68 -16.48 6.72
N PRO A 17 0.67 -17.27 7.12
CA PRO A 17 0.01 -17.18 8.43
C PRO A 17 0.96 -17.35 9.62
N LEU A 18 2.04 -18.10 9.47
CA LEU A 18 3.03 -18.32 10.53
C LEU A 18 3.95 -17.11 10.68
N ILE A 19 4.37 -16.51 9.55
CA ILE A 19 5.33 -15.39 9.54
C ILE A 19 4.63 -14.08 9.89
N GLN A 20 3.39 -13.88 9.42
CA GLN A 20 2.60 -12.67 9.73
C GLN A 20 2.05 -12.61 11.17
N HIS A 21 2.40 -13.57 12.03
CA HIS A 21 1.92 -13.62 13.42
C HIS A 21 0.39 -13.57 13.56
N LYS A 22 -0.35 -14.21 12.66
CA LYS A 22 -1.81 -14.26 12.65
C LYS A 22 -2.47 -12.86 12.55
N VAL A 23 -1.83 -11.92 11.87
CA VAL A 23 -2.39 -10.57 11.67
C VAL A 23 -3.74 -10.64 10.97
N SER A 24 -3.88 -11.48 9.94
CA SER A 24 -5.16 -11.70 9.25
C SER A 24 -6.25 -12.20 10.20
N ASP A 25 -5.91 -13.14 11.06
CA ASP A 25 -6.86 -13.69 12.06
C ASP A 25 -7.25 -12.63 13.10
N MET A 26 -6.29 -11.80 13.52
CA MET A 26 -6.57 -10.69 14.44
C MET A 26 -7.54 -9.68 13.84
N ILE A 27 -7.37 -9.35 12.55
CA ILE A 27 -8.28 -8.44 11.84
C ILE A 27 -9.65 -9.07 11.68
N ALA A 28 -9.70 -10.34 11.28
CA ALA A 28 -10.96 -11.08 11.10
C ALA A 28 -11.74 -11.23 12.42
N ALA A 29 -11.05 -11.44 13.54
CA ALA A 29 -11.65 -11.50 14.88
C ALA A 29 -12.34 -10.19 15.30
N MET A 30 -12.01 -9.06 14.67
CA MET A 30 -12.69 -7.77 14.88
C MET A 30 -13.90 -7.57 13.96
N GLY A 31 -14.35 -8.60 13.25
CA GLY A 31 -15.49 -8.54 12.34
C GLY A 31 -15.19 -7.86 11.00
N VAL A 32 -13.93 -7.74 10.61
CA VAL A 32 -13.45 -7.16 9.37
C VAL A 32 -13.11 -8.27 8.38
N TYR A 33 -13.50 -8.11 7.12
CA TYR A 33 -13.08 -9.04 6.08
C TYR A 33 -11.64 -8.75 5.63
N VAL A 34 -10.89 -9.82 5.42
CA VAL A 34 -9.50 -9.73 4.94
C VAL A 34 -9.41 -10.42 3.60
N ILE A 35 -8.85 -9.73 2.62
CA ILE A 35 -8.44 -10.29 1.34
C ILE A 35 -6.95 -10.02 1.15
N THR A 36 -6.28 -10.85 0.38
CA THR A 36 -4.84 -10.69 0.11
C THR A 36 -4.59 -10.15 -1.29
N ASP A 37 -3.37 -9.68 -1.53
CA ASP A 37 -2.92 -9.20 -2.83
C ASP A 37 -2.92 -10.29 -3.92
N ASP A 38 -3.17 -11.55 -3.58
CA ASP A 38 -3.38 -12.63 -4.53
C ASP A 38 -4.64 -12.46 -5.40
N ILE A 39 -5.61 -11.66 -4.95
CA ILE A 39 -6.83 -11.37 -5.71
C ILE A 39 -6.55 -10.84 -7.13
N VAL A 40 -5.40 -10.20 -7.34
CA VAL A 40 -5.05 -9.63 -8.64
C VAL A 40 -4.27 -10.57 -9.56
N ARG A 41 -3.99 -11.81 -9.13
CA ARG A 41 -3.19 -12.76 -9.93
C ARG A 41 -3.82 -13.07 -11.30
N GLN A 42 -5.14 -13.13 -11.36
CA GLN A 42 -5.89 -13.48 -12.56
C GLN A 42 -6.55 -12.25 -13.21
N GLN A 43 -6.20 -11.04 -12.76
CA GLN A 43 -6.80 -9.82 -13.27
C GLN A 43 -5.83 -9.06 -14.18
N GLU A 44 -6.32 -8.62 -15.33
CA GLU A 44 -5.58 -7.74 -16.23
C GLU A 44 -5.61 -6.30 -15.74
N ILE A 45 -4.70 -5.98 -14.82
CA ILE A 45 -4.54 -4.61 -14.30
C ILE A 45 -3.31 -4.01 -14.95
N SER A 46 -3.52 -3.04 -15.81
CA SER A 46 -2.45 -2.27 -16.42
C SER A 46 -1.90 -1.25 -15.42
N LEU A 47 -0.59 -1.23 -15.24
CA LEU A 47 0.13 -0.19 -14.52
C LEU A 47 0.62 0.87 -15.49
N GLU A 48 0.72 2.10 -15.02
CA GLU A 48 1.26 3.20 -15.82
C GLU A 48 2.76 2.99 -16.06
N LYS A 49 3.26 3.47 -17.20
CA LYS A 49 4.66 3.30 -17.61
C LYS A 49 5.68 3.93 -16.66
N THR A 50 5.25 4.82 -15.80
CA THR A 50 6.08 5.48 -14.79
C THR A 50 6.48 4.60 -13.62
N HIS A 51 5.83 3.44 -13.47
CA HIS A 51 6.15 2.50 -12.40
C HIS A 51 7.32 1.59 -12.79
N TYR A 52 8.53 2.15 -12.78
CA TYR A 52 9.76 1.38 -13.09
C TYR A 52 10.00 0.20 -12.12
N LEU A 53 9.44 0.26 -10.92
CA LEU A 53 9.49 -0.86 -9.98
C LEU A 53 8.62 -2.05 -10.40
N SER A 54 7.75 -1.87 -11.38
CA SER A 54 6.84 -2.92 -11.88
C SER A 54 7.55 -4.09 -12.56
N GLN A 55 8.82 -3.94 -12.93
CA GLN A 55 9.64 -5.02 -13.48
C GLN A 55 9.92 -6.16 -12.48
N TRP A 56 9.80 -5.90 -11.18
CA TRP A 56 9.98 -6.93 -10.15
C TRP A 56 8.66 -7.57 -9.79
N ALA A 57 8.59 -8.90 -9.86
CA ALA A 57 7.35 -9.67 -9.75
C ALA A 57 6.50 -9.32 -8.52
N PHE A 58 7.11 -9.26 -7.33
CA PHE A 58 6.37 -8.97 -6.10
C PHE A 58 5.95 -7.51 -6.02
N THR A 59 6.81 -6.60 -6.43
CA THR A 59 6.50 -5.17 -6.49
C THR A 59 5.37 -4.90 -7.48
N ASN A 60 5.42 -5.54 -8.65
CA ASN A 60 4.36 -5.48 -9.66
C ASN A 60 3.01 -5.94 -9.09
N ARG A 61 3.00 -7.07 -8.38
CA ARG A 61 1.78 -7.60 -7.76
C ARG A 61 1.22 -6.63 -6.71
N ILE A 62 2.07 -6.09 -5.85
CA ILE A 62 1.66 -5.12 -4.82
C ILE A 62 1.10 -3.85 -5.48
N LEU A 63 1.74 -3.32 -6.52
CA LEU A 63 1.23 -2.15 -7.25
C LEU A 63 -0.11 -2.43 -7.95
N LYS A 64 -0.27 -3.61 -8.55
CA LYS A 64 -1.55 -4.03 -9.14
C LYS A 64 -2.64 -4.13 -8.08
N ALA A 65 -2.35 -4.74 -6.93
CA ALA A 65 -3.28 -4.82 -5.82
C ALA A 65 -3.65 -3.44 -5.26
N THR A 66 -2.68 -2.54 -5.19
CA THR A 66 -2.91 -1.14 -4.82
C THR A 66 -3.87 -0.45 -5.79
N LYS A 67 -3.60 -0.57 -7.09
CA LYS A 67 -4.46 0.03 -8.12
C LYS A 67 -5.86 -0.57 -8.09
N TRP A 68 -5.96 -1.88 -7.95
CA TRP A 68 -7.23 -2.56 -7.81
C TRP A 68 -8.03 -2.02 -6.61
N ALA A 69 -7.41 -1.97 -5.43
CA ALA A 69 -8.06 -1.45 -4.23
C ALA A 69 -8.42 0.04 -4.35
N ALA A 70 -7.59 0.82 -5.03
CA ALA A 70 -7.83 2.23 -5.28
C ALA A 70 -9.08 2.45 -6.14
N MET A 71 -9.29 1.62 -7.14
CA MET A 71 -10.43 1.70 -8.08
C MET A 71 -11.73 1.14 -7.50
N GLN A 72 -11.69 0.39 -6.40
CA GLN A 72 -12.92 -0.14 -5.80
C GLN A 72 -13.69 0.97 -5.09
N GLU A 73 -14.97 1.03 -5.38
CA GLU A 73 -15.91 1.83 -4.59
C GLU A 73 -16.23 1.10 -3.28
N GLY A 74 -16.52 1.87 -2.22
CA GLY A 74 -16.97 1.34 -0.95
C GLY A 74 -15.86 1.14 0.10
N ASP A 75 -16.12 0.21 1.03
CA ASP A 75 -15.41 0.10 2.31
C ASP A 75 -14.10 -0.73 2.22
N ILE A 76 -13.48 -0.78 1.03
CA ILE A 76 -12.19 -1.46 0.84
C ILE A 76 -11.05 -0.51 1.20
N GLN A 77 -10.29 -0.90 2.22
CA GLN A 77 -9.11 -0.20 2.68
C GLN A 77 -7.85 -1.00 2.36
N TYR A 78 -6.80 -0.31 1.97
CA TYR A 78 -5.52 -0.92 1.64
C TYR A 78 -4.58 -0.87 2.84
N MET A 79 -4.05 -2.04 3.22
CA MET A 79 -3.06 -2.18 4.29
C MET A 79 -1.84 -2.92 3.75
N GLN A 80 -0.68 -2.31 3.83
CA GLN A 80 0.58 -2.94 3.43
C GLN A 80 1.38 -3.38 4.64
N MET A 81 1.81 -4.62 4.63
CA MET A 81 2.80 -5.12 5.57
C MET A 81 4.21 -4.90 5.04
N THR A 82 5.09 -4.50 5.91
CA THR A 82 6.52 -4.35 5.63
C THR A 82 7.34 -4.76 6.84
N SER A 83 8.58 -5.16 6.62
CA SER A 83 9.55 -5.45 7.67
C SER A 83 10.82 -4.65 7.41
N PHE A 84 11.48 -4.22 8.45
CA PHE A 84 12.75 -3.48 8.46
C PHE A 84 13.00 -2.49 7.30
N GLY A 85 14.12 -1.80 7.31
CA GLY A 85 14.52 -0.83 6.29
C GLY A 85 15.00 -1.50 4.98
N CYS A 86 14.11 -2.26 4.32
CA CYS A 86 14.37 -2.77 2.99
C CYS A 86 14.31 -1.61 1.99
N GLY A 87 15.43 -1.28 1.35
CA GLY A 87 15.50 -0.17 0.38
C GLY A 87 14.45 -0.25 -0.72
N PRO A 88 14.27 -1.40 -1.40
CA PRO A 88 13.20 -1.58 -2.39
C PRO A 88 11.79 -1.32 -1.84
N ASP A 89 11.52 -1.67 -0.58
CA ASP A 89 10.21 -1.42 0.03
C ASP A 89 10.00 0.07 0.32
N ALA A 90 11.03 0.83 0.62
CA ALA A 90 10.91 2.27 0.83
C ALA A 90 10.39 2.98 -0.43
N PHE A 91 10.98 2.68 -1.60
CA PHE A 91 10.49 3.21 -2.88
C PHE A 91 9.08 2.71 -3.20
N LEU A 92 8.79 1.43 -2.96
CA LEU A 92 7.48 0.85 -3.20
C LEU A 92 6.40 1.52 -2.35
N ILE A 93 6.68 1.79 -1.07
CA ILE A 93 5.75 2.44 -0.15
C ILE A 93 5.37 3.84 -0.66
N ASP A 94 6.32 4.59 -1.20
CA ASP A 94 6.04 5.91 -1.74
C ASP A 94 5.20 5.86 -3.01
N GLU A 95 5.48 4.91 -3.92
CA GLU A 95 4.66 4.68 -5.11
C GLU A 95 3.22 4.26 -4.73
N VAL A 96 3.07 3.34 -3.80
CA VAL A 96 1.77 2.90 -3.29
C VAL A 96 1.00 4.06 -2.68
N ARG A 97 1.67 4.87 -1.86
CA ARG A 97 1.07 6.05 -1.23
C ARG A 97 0.57 7.05 -2.28
N ASN A 98 1.40 7.34 -3.28
CA ASN A 98 1.06 8.26 -4.36
C ASN A 98 -0.11 7.73 -5.21
N LEU A 99 -0.11 6.44 -5.50
CA LEU A 99 -1.18 5.80 -6.25
C LEU A 99 -2.52 5.86 -5.50
N LEU A 100 -2.55 5.48 -4.23
CA LEU A 100 -3.77 5.55 -3.41
C LEU A 100 -4.29 6.99 -3.27
N LYS A 101 -3.37 7.94 -3.06
CA LYS A 101 -3.71 9.35 -2.89
C LYS A 101 -4.45 9.94 -4.09
N ARG A 102 -4.08 9.53 -5.32
CA ARG A 102 -4.76 9.94 -6.55
C ARG A 102 -6.25 9.55 -6.57
N TYR A 103 -6.60 8.46 -5.90
CA TYR A 103 -7.98 7.98 -5.77
C TYR A 103 -8.64 8.38 -4.43
N GLY A 104 -8.07 9.35 -3.71
CA GLY A 104 -8.59 9.82 -2.43
C GLY A 104 -8.48 8.82 -1.29
N LYS A 105 -7.68 7.76 -1.45
CA LYS A 105 -7.46 6.73 -0.43
C LYS A 105 -6.12 6.89 0.28
N ASN A 106 -6.04 6.37 1.48
CA ASN A 106 -4.82 6.45 2.30
C ASN A 106 -4.14 5.08 2.40
N LEU A 107 -2.80 5.11 2.45
CA LEU A 107 -2.00 3.94 2.77
C LEU A 107 -2.03 3.71 4.28
N THR A 108 -2.44 2.52 4.69
CA THR A 108 -2.23 2.01 6.04
C THR A 108 -1.01 1.10 6.03
N LEU A 109 0.02 1.45 6.79
CA LEU A 109 1.27 0.70 6.84
C LEU A 109 1.39 -0.02 8.18
N LEU A 110 1.52 -1.34 8.13
CA LEU A 110 1.80 -2.18 9.28
C LEU A 110 3.25 -2.70 9.19
N LYS A 111 4.10 -2.16 10.06
CA LYS A 111 5.49 -2.59 10.15
C LYS A 111 5.62 -3.74 11.14
N ILE A 112 6.16 -4.86 10.68
CA ILE A 112 6.39 -6.07 11.46
C ILE A 112 7.91 -6.19 11.65
N ASP A 113 8.42 -5.60 12.72
CA ASP A 113 9.87 -5.52 12.95
C ASP A 113 10.36 -6.51 14.01
N ASP A 114 9.51 -6.93 14.92
CA ASP A 114 9.93 -7.79 16.03
C ASP A 114 8.88 -8.86 16.35
N VAL A 115 9.36 -10.09 16.30
CA VAL A 115 8.56 -11.31 16.49
C VAL A 115 8.13 -11.49 17.96
N ASN A 116 8.82 -10.83 18.89
CA ASN A 116 8.72 -11.18 20.30
C ASN A 116 7.56 -10.52 21.05
N ASN A 117 6.82 -9.59 20.41
CA ASN A 117 5.74 -8.88 21.11
C ASN A 117 4.41 -8.92 20.36
N ILE A 118 3.75 -10.06 20.36
CA ILE A 118 2.42 -10.27 19.80
C ILE A 118 1.41 -9.26 20.37
N GLY A 119 1.53 -8.87 21.64
CA GLY A 119 0.69 -7.87 22.27
C GLY A 119 0.77 -6.50 21.61
N SER A 120 1.96 -6.07 21.24
CA SER A 120 2.19 -4.81 20.54
C SER A 120 1.56 -4.84 19.13
N ILE A 121 1.73 -5.93 18.39
CA ILE A 121 1.11 -6.10 17.07
C ILE A 121 -0.41 -6.06 17.18
N LYS A 122 -0.97 -6.78 18.14
CA LYS A 122 -2.42 -6.80 18.40
C LYS A 122 -2.97 -5.40 18.70
N LEU A 123 -2.28 -4.64 19.52
CA LEU A 123 -2.68 -3.27 19.85
C LEU A 123 -2.64 -2.36 18.62
N ARG A 124 -1.58 -2.44 17.82
CA ARG A 124 -1.44 -1.67 16.56
C ARG A 124 -2.55 -2.02 15.57
N VAL A 125 -2.78 -3.30 15.33
CA VAL A 125 -3.84 -3.78 14.44
C VAL A 125 -5.20 -3.26 14.90
N ARG A 126 -5.50 -3.36 16.19
CA ARG A 126 -6.75 -2.85 16.74
C ARG A 126 -6.89 -1.34 16.54
N SER A 127 -5.87 -0.57 16.85
CA SER A 127 -5.87 0.89 16.65
C SER A 127 -6.07 1.26 15.18
N LEU A 128 -5.43 0.53 14.25
CA LEU A 128 -5.59 0.76 12.81
C LEU A 128 -7.02 0.45 12.33
N VAL A 129 -7.59 -0.68 12.76
CA VAL A 129 -8.97 -1.06 12.39
C VAL A 129 -9.98 -0.06 12.93
N GLU A 130 -9.83 0.37 14.18
CA GLU A 130 -10.71 1.40 14.77
C GLU A 130 -10.58 2.74 14.05
N SER A 131 -9.36 3.16 13.70
CA SER A 131 -9.10 4.36 12.90
C SER A 131 -9.77 4.30 11.53
N LEU A 132 -9.66 3.15 10.85
CA LEU A 132 -10.31 2.95 9.54
C LEU A 132 -11.84 2.97 9.66
N ASN A 133 -12.40 2.31 10.66
CA ASN A 133 -13.84 2.36 10.92
C ASN A 133 -14.34 3.78 11.22
N PHE A 134 -13.55 4.58 11.93
CA PHE A 134 -13.86 5.97 12.18
C PHE A 134 -13.81 6.79 10.90
N SER A 135 -12.77 6.61 10.09
CA SER A 135 -12.60 7.32 8.81
C SER A 135 -13.73 7.04 7.84
N LEU A 136 -14.19 5.78 7.73
CA LEU A 136 -15.32 5.39 6.87
C LEU A 136 -16.63 6.09 7.26
N LYS A 137 -16.83 6.34 8.55
CA LYS A 137 -18.03 7.04 9.02
C LYS A 137 -18.01 8.55 8.72
N HIS A 138 -16.84 9.10 8.46
CA HIS A 138 -16.64 10.56 8.34
C HIS A 138 -16.02 10.99 7.00
N SER A 139 -15.73 10.05 6.09
CA SER A 139 -15.13 10.38 4.79
C SER A 139 -16.19 10.77 3.77
N HIS A 140 -16.00 11.93 3.15
CA HIS A 140 -16.63 12.23 1.86
C HIS A 140 -15.70 11.72 0.76
N ALA A 141 -16.25 10.98 -0.21
CA ALA A 141 -15.49 10.56 -1.38
C ALA A 141 -14.95 11.80 -2.11
N LYS A 142 -13.65 11.82 -2.38
CA LYS A 142 -13.03 12.83 -3.26
C LYS A 142 -12.85 12.21 -4.64
N ASP A 143 -13.09 13.01 -5.66
CA ASP A 143 -12.74 12.62 -7.02
C ASP A 143 -11.24 12.32 -7.12
N PRO A 144 -10.85 11.32 -7.93
CA PRO A 144 -9.44 10.97 -8.10
C PRO A 144 -8.68 12.14 -8.72
N GLU A 145 -7.53 12.48 -8.12
CA GLU A 145 -6.66 13.50 -8.68
C GLU A 145 -6.05 13.00 -10.02
N PRO A 146 -6.04 13.84 -11.06
CA PRO A 146 -5.50 13.44 -12.34
C PRO A 146 -3.99 13.16 -12.23
N PHE A 147 -3.54 12.16 -12.98
CA PHE A 147 -2.12 11.88 -13.09
C PHE A 147 -1.38 13.03 -13.75
N VAL A 148 -0.50 13.68 -13.01
CA VAL A 148 0.40 14.68 -13.57
C VAL A 148 1.66 13.97 -14.06
N SER A 149 1.70 13.69 -15.37
CA SER A 149 2.93 13.21 -16.01
C SER A 149 3.99 14.30 -15.92
N THR A 150 5.15 13.96 -15.38
CA THR A 150 6.32 14.83 -15.47
C THR A 150 6.74 14.91 -16.95
N ALA A 151 6.74 16.11 -17.50
CA ALA A 151 7.21 16.32 -18.86
C ALA A 151 8.66 15.81 -19.03
N PRO A 152 8.98 15.16 -20.15
CA PRO A 152 10.34 14.70 -20.38
C PRO A 152 11.33 15.87 -20.37
N PHE A 153 12.52 15.62 -19.85
CA PHE A 153 13.58 16.61 -19.76
C PHE A 153 13.95 17.14 -21.15
N THR A 154 13.87 18.44 -21.34
CA THR A 154 14.11 19.09 -22.65
C THR A 154 15.43 19.87 -22.64
N LYS A 155 15.91 20.24 -23.82
CA LYS A 155 17.11 21.10 -23.95
C LYS A 155 16.97 22.44 -23.21
N LYS A 156 15.77 22.95 -23.01
CA LYS A 156 15.50 24.17 -22.25
C LYS A 156 15.72 23.99 -20.73
N ASP A 157 15.66 22.77 -20.25
CA ASP A 157 15.84 22.45 -18.83
C ASP A 157 17.32 22.38 -18.41
N LYS A 158 18.26 22.47 -19.37
CA LYS A 158 19.71 22.49 -19.10
C LYS A 158 20.16 23.61 -18.14
N LYS A 159 19.35 24.64 -17.97
CA LYS A 159 19.61 25.75 -17.03
C LYS A 159 19.12 25.48 -15.62
N LYS A 160 18.33 24.42 -15.40
CA LYS A 160 17.85 24.06 -14.07
C LYS A 160 18.98 23.37 -13.29
N LYS A 161 19.27 23.89 -12.10
CA LYS A 161 20.22 23.25 -11.19
C LYS A 161 19.51 22.08 -10.52
N ILE A 162 20.04 20.87 -10.70
CA ILE A 162 19.59 19.68 -10.01
C ILE A 162 20.50 19.48 -8.81
N LEU A 163 19.94 19.50 -7.61
CA LEU A 163 20.66 19.11 -6.41
C LEU A 163 20.68 17.57 -6.37
N ALA A 164 21.77 16.98 -6.80
CA ALA A 164 21.96 15.54 -6.63
C ALA A 164 22.60 15.30 -5.24
N PRO A 165 22.03 14.41 -4.41
CA PRO A 165 22.74 14.00 -3.21
C PRO A 165 24.06 13.33 -3.61
N PHE A 166 25.13 13.65 -2.91
CA PHE A 166 26.43 13.02 -3.11
C PHE A 166 26.28 11.53 -2.78
N PHE A 167 26.43 10.69 -3.80
CA PHE A 167 26.76 9.29 -3.57
C PHE A 167 28.27 9.23 -3.37
N THR A 168 28.72 9.07 -2.15
CA THR A 168 30.11 8.69 -1.89
C THR A 168 30.36 7.32 -2.49
N PRO A 169 31.46 7.09 -3.19
CA PRO A 169 31.82 5.80 -3.74
C PRO A 169 32.01 4.75 -2.63
#